data_6f7be62e1823f6e0fa6c4728d8fc23dd
#
_entry.id   6f7be62e1823f6e0fa6c4728d8fc23dd
#
_cell.length_a   1.000
_cell.length_b   1.000
_cell.length_c   1.000
_cell.angle_alpha   90.00
_cell.angle_beta   90.00
_cell.angle_gamma   90.00
#
_symmetry.space_group_name_H-M   'P 1'
#
loop_
_entity.id
_entity.type
_entity.pdbx_description
1 polymer ?
#
loop_
_entity_poly.entity_id
_entity_poly.type
_entity_poly.pdbx_seq_one_letter_code
_entity_poly.pdbx_strand_id
1 'polypeptide(L)'
;MKQPFPKYAFFNNELYVSVKTIEPVPTTGRDAAIVCRRASGNAAEAEERYVEQRLWLEAASAVNETARSRGLVTSQSPAHEKIALFRSLFKGRPDVHAHGFRRKDGGIGYVPACENEWKRGVCPRVENAHTKCSLCEKQAFAPLTDSTIISHFKGLDDRFRDVFGLYVLNEDSTTSLLVMDFDEGEWQDAARAVREAAKSHGLQASVERSRSGNGCHIWFFFECPVSAKLARDFGSALISEAMAHAKSVGFDAYDRMFPAQTTIPEGGFGNLIAAPFQGRAQRRGNSVFVDEQLRPYPDQWLFLSKVGKLSEEAARAVVDSHAGAPLGSLQDEHGVPWKGRAEKPLSRESFTGFLDIVESDMIYVPESALSAEAANAVKRAAAFAN
;
A
#
# COMPACT_ATOMS: atom_id res chain seq x y z
N MET A 1 -18.75 15.25 -20.71
CA MET A 1 -18.69 14.52 -19.45
C MET A 1 -19.04 15.49 -18.33
N LYS A 2 -20.08 15.23 -17.53
CA LYS A 2 -20.40 16.06 -16.36
C LYS A 2 -19.24 15.95 -15.38
N GLN A 3 -18.68 17.07 -14.91
CA GLN A 3 -17.69 17.06 -13.86
C GLN A 3 -18.26 16.35 -12.62
N PRO A 4 -17.50 15.50 -11.94
CA PRO A 4 -17.98 14.84 -10.73
C PRO A 4 -18.33 15.92 -9.69
N PHE A 5 -19.46 15.73 -9.03
CA PHE A 5 -19.91 16.64 -7.98
C PHE A 5 -18.89 16.71 -6.84
N PRO A 6 -18.52 17.90 -6.33
CA PRO A 6 -17.56 18.03 -5.26
C PRO A 6 -18.00 17.26 -4.01
N LYS A 7 -17.13 16.38 -3.53
CA LYS A 7 -17.42 15.51 -2.38
C LYS A 7 -17.24 16.21 -1.03
N TYR A 8 -16.51 17.32 -1.01
CA TYR A 8 -16.10 18.03 0.20
C TYR A 8 -16.30 19.54 0.07
N ALA A 9 -16.60 20.18 1.19
CA ALA A 9 -16.66 21.64 1.32
C ALA A 9 -16.25 22.07 2.73
N PHE A 10 -15.75 23.31 2.88
CA PHE A 10 -15.46 23.93 4.17
C PHE A 10 -16.56 24.89 4.57
N PHE A 11 -17.07 24.74 5.80
CA PHE A 11 -17.96 25.67 6.43
C PHE A 11 -17.42 26.02 7.82
N ASN A 12 -17.24 27.31 8.13
CA ASN A 12 -16.69 27.78 9.40
C ASN A 12 -15.37 27.10 9.81
N ASN A 13 -14.43 27.00 8.86
CA ASN A 13 -13.14 26.31 9.00
C ASN A 13 -13.21 24.80 9.29
N GLU A 14 -14.36 24.18 9.15
CA GLU A 14 -14.54 22.74 9.33
C GLU A 14 -14.81 22.05 8.01
N LEU A 15 -14.21 20.90 7.81
CA LEU A 15 -14.39 20.07 6.61
C LEU A 15 -15.66 19.23 6.73
N TYR A 16 -16.50 19.32 5.72
CA TYR A 16 -17.70 18.48 5.57
C TYR A 16 -17.59 17.59 4.34
N VAL A 17 -18.16 16.40 4.43
CA VAL A 17 -18.27 15.42 3.33
C VAL A 17 -19.72 15.31 2.89
N SER A 18 -19.95 15.32 1.57
CA SER A 18 -21.29 15.04 1.03
C SER A 18 -21.63 13.55 1.20
N VAL A 19 -22.76 13.28 1.81
CA VAL A 19 -23.29 11.93 2.03
C VAL A 19 -24.31 11.60 0.93
N LYS A 20 -25.18 12.56 0.60
CA LYS A 20 -26.28 12.37 -0.34
C LYS A 20 -26.62 13.69 -1.02
N THR A 21 -26.96 13.63 -2.30
CA THR A 21 -27.56 14.76 -3.02
C THR A 21 -29.09 14.61 -3.02
N ILE A 22 -29.79 15.68 -2.73
CA ILE A 22 -31.25 15.76 -2.81
C ILE A 22 -31.62 16.58 -4.03
N GLU A 23 -32.33 15.98 -4.95
CA GLU A 23 -32.84 16.65 -6.15
C GLU A 23 -33.94 17.66 -5.76
N PRO A 24 -34.09 18.76 -6.50
CA PRO A 24 -35.14 19.73 -6.28
C PRO A 24 -36.50 19.09 -6.52
N VAL A 25 -37.46 19.40 -5.68
CA VAL A 25 -38.87 18.92 -5.83
C VAL A 25 -39.71 20.08 -6.32
N PRO A 26 -40.08 20.12 -7.61
CA PRO A 26 -40.81 21.27 -8.19
C PRO A 26 -42.14 21.58 -7.51
N THR A 27 -42.83 20.54 -7.02
CA THR A 27 -44.17 20.66 -6.40
C THR A 27 -44.15 21.26 -4.99
N THR A 28 -42.98 21.26 -4.31
CA THR A 28 -42.87 21.75 -2.92
C THR A 28 -41.98 23.01 -2.80
N GLY A 29 -41.44 23.50 -3.92
CA GLY A 29 -40.49 24.62 -3.93
C GLY A 29 -39.18 24.35 -3.17
N ARG A 30 -38.85 23.06 -2.95
CA ARG A 30 -37.62 22.66 -2.25
C ARG A 30 -36.47 22.72 -3.23
N ASP A 31 -35.45 23.53 -2.93
CA ASP A 31 -34.22 23.62 -3.71
C ASP A 31 -33.36 22.34 -3.59
N ALA A 32 -32.46 22.16 -4.56
CA ALA A 32 -31.47 21.08 -4.50
C ALA A 32 -30.59 21.26 -3.25
N ALA A 33 -30.45 20.21 -2.48
CA ALA A 33 -29.67 20.24 -1.25
C ALA A 33 -28.66 19.10 -1.19
N ILE A 34 -27.61 19.32 -0.41
CA ILE A 34 -26.60 18.33 -0.06
C ILE A 34 -26.78 17.93 1.40
N VAL A 35 -26.95 16.65 1.64
CA VAL A 35 -26.79 16.10 2.99
C VAL A 35 -25.30 15.92 3.24
N CYS A 36 -24.78 16.60 4.24
CA CYS A 36 -23.35 16.52 4.59
C CYS A 36 -23.19 16.26 6.08
N ARG A 37 -22.04 15.76 6.45
CA ARG A 37 -21.61 15.60 7.84
C ARG A 37 -20.16 16.03 7.99
N ARG A 38 -19.77 16.38 9.21
CA ARG A 38 -18.40 16.76 9.55
C ARG A 38 -17.44 15.62 9.21
N ALA A 39 -16.33 15.93 8.57
CA ALA A 39 -15.33 14.93 8.20
C ALA A 39 -14.47 14.47 9.40
N SER A 40 -14.40 15.31 10.47
CA SER A 40 -13.70 15.00 11.72
C SER A 40 -14.72 14.66 12.82
N GLY A 41 -14.54 13.53 13.52
CA GLY A 41 -15.43 13.07 14.59
C GLY A 41 -15.83 11.61 14.47
N ASN A 42 -16.48 11.08 15.50
CA ASN A 42 -17.01 9.73 15.48
C ASN A 42 -18.16 9.64 14.44
N ALA A 43 -18.00 8.80 13.43
CA ALA A 43 -18.97 8.70 12.32
C ALA A 43 -20.39 8.29 12.78
N ALA A 44 -20.50 7.65 13.96
CA ALA A 44 -21.79 7.24 14.53
C ALA A 44 -22.55 8.40 15.24
N GLU A 45 -21.84 9.48 15.58
CA GLU A 45 -22.38 10.63 16.32
C GLU A 45 -22.46 11.91 15.48
N ALA A 46 -21.98 11.86 14.22
CA ALA A 46 -21.93 13.02 13.36
C ALA A 46 -23.35 13.40 12.89
N GLU A 47 -23.86 14.51 13.38
CA GLU A 47 -25.13 15.09 12.97
C GLU A 47 -25.12 15.40 11.46
N GLU A 48 -26.10 14.88 10.73
CA GLU A 48 -26.28 15.22 9.32
C GLU A 48 -26.85 16.63 9.19
N ARG A 49 -26.24 17.44 8.31
CA ARG A 49 -26.70 18.78 8.00
C ARG A 49 -27.16 18.89 6.55
N TYR A 50 -28.14 19.72 6.33
CA TYR A 50 -28.63 20.05 5.00
C TYR A 50 -28.02 21.39 4.57
N VAL A 51 -27.35 21.39 3.42
CA VAL A 51 -26.75 22.59 2.83
C VAL A 51 -27.28 22.77 1.42
N GLU A 52 -27.69 23.98 1.06
CA GLU A 52 -28.08 24.26 -0.31
C GLU A 52 -26.95 23.91 -1.29
N GLN A 53 -27.31 23.29 -2.40
CA GLN A 53 -26.32 22.83 -3.39
C GLN A 53 -25.42 23.97 -3.88
N ARG A 54 -25.97 25.17 -4.03
CA ARG A 54 -25.21 26.37 -4.42
C ARG A 54 -24.12 26.71 -3.41
N LEU A 55 -24.47 26.79 -2.12
CA LEU A 55 -23.52 27.10 -1.04
C LEU A 55 -22.45 26.00 -0.91
N TRP A 56 -22.83 24.74 -1.12
CA TRP A 56 -21.85 23.64 -1.16
C TRP A 56 -20.84 23.81 -2.27
N LEU A 57 -21.29 24.13 -3.50
CA LEU A 57 -20.43 24.33 -4.66
C LEU A 57 -19.50 25.55 -4.49
N GLU A 58 -19.99 26.65 -3.93
CA GLU A 58 -19.21 27.84 -3.61
C GLU A 58 -18.11 27.52 -2.58
N ALA A 59 -18.47 26.84 -1.48
CA ALA A 59 -17.52 26.43 -0.45
C ALA A 59 -16.47 25.43 -0.97
N ALA A 60 -16.87 24.48 -1.80
CA ALA A 60 -15.94 23.54 -2.44
C ALA A 60 -15.00 24.23 -3.44
N SER A 61 -15.49 25.24 -4.16
CA SER A 61 -14.67 26.04 -5.08
C SER A 61 -13.61 26.84 -4.33
N ALA A 62 -13.95 27.45 -3.22
CA ALA A 62 -13.02 28.21 -2.38
C ALA A 62 -11.87 27.33 -1.83
N VAL A 63 -12.15 26.07 -1.47
CA VAL A 63 -11.12 25.08 -1.08
C VAL A 63 -10.14 24.84 -2.22
N ASN A 64 -10.65 24.61 -3.42
CA ASN A 64 -9.82 24.34 -4.59
C ASN A 64 -8.99 25.56 -4.99
N GLU A 65 -9.56 26.74 -4.91
CA GLU A 65 -8.87 27.99 -5.21
C GLU A 65 -7.72 28.26 -4.22
N THR A 66 -7.97 28.07 -2.92
CA THR A 66 -6.94 28.14 -1.88
C THR A 66 -5.86 27.09 -2.06
N ALA A 67 -6.21 25.87 -2.42
CA ALA A 67 -5.25 24.81 -2.69
C ALA A 67 -4.40 25.15 -3.94
N ARG A 68 -5.02 25.61 -5.02
CA ARG A 68 -4.32 26.04 -6.25
C ARG A 68 -3.36 27.19 -6.02
N SER A 69 -3.75 28.20 -5.24
CA SER A 69 -2.88 29.33 -4.92
C SER A 69 -1.62 28.90 -4.14
N ARG A 70 -1.66 27.74 -3.47
CA ARG A 70 -0.55 27.11 -2.76
C ARG A 70 0.17 26.03 -3.58
N GLY A 71 -0.18 25.85 -4.84
CA GLY A 71 0.39 24.81 -5.72
C GLY A 71 0.02 23.37 -5.30
N LEU A 72 -1.06 23.17 -4.53
CA LEU A 72 -1.48 21.86 -4.07
C LEU A 72 -2.42 21.19 -5.08
N VAL A 73 -2.25 19.88 -5.26
CA VAL A 73 -3.12 19.04 -6.09
C VAL A 73 -4.27 18.51 -5.24
N THR A 74 -5.49 18.57 -5.78
CA THR A 74 -6.73 18.12 -5.13
C THR A 74 -7.47 17.10 -5.99
N SER A 75 -8.54 16.53 -5.48
CA SER A 75 -9.45 15.66 -6.25
C SER A 75 -10.03 16.37 -7.49
N GLN A 76 -10.10 17.70 -7.49
CA GLN A 76 -10.59 18.52 -8.60
C GLN A 76 -9.48 18.97 -9.56
N SER A 77 -8.21 18.75 -9.24
CA SER A 77 -7.10 19.08 -10.13
C SER A 77 -7.15 18.27 -11.42
N PRO A 78 -6.61 18.81 -12.52
CA PRO A 78 -6.50 18.08 -13.79
C PRO A 78 -5.74 16.76 -13.67
N ALA A 79 -6.03 15.81 -14.56
CA ALA A 79 -5.43 14.48 -14.51
C ALA A 79 -3.90 14.51 -14.58
N HIS A 80 -3.34 15.39 -15.42
CA HIS A 80 -1.88 15.50 -15.57
C HIS A 80 -1.17 15.95 -14.28
N GLU A 81 -1.77 16.86 -13.50
CA GLU A 81 -1.22 17.29 -12.19
C GLU A 81 -1.23 16.12 -11.20
N LYS A 82 -2.31 15.34 -11.16
CA LYS A 82 -2.42 14.15 -10.32
C LYS A 82 -1.39 13.09 -10.70
N ILE A 83 -1.18 12.85 -12.00
CA ILE A 83 -0.16 11.92 -12.49
C ILE A 83 1.23 12.41 -12.15
N ALA A 84 1.51 13.71 -12.32
CA ALA A 84 2.79 14.30 -11.96
C ALA A 84 3.08 14.15 -10.46
N LEU A 85 2.11 14.45 -9.60
CA LEU A 85 2.22 14.24 -8.16
C LEU A 85 2.45 12.77 -7.82
N PHE A 86 1.67 11.87 -8.41
CA PHE A 86 1.84 10.43 -8.19
C PHE A 86 3.26 9.97 -8.56
N ARG A 87 3.75 10.33 -9.75
CA ARG A 87 5.12 10.01 -10.18
C ARG A 87 6.19 10.61 -9.29
N SER A 88 5.93 11.78 -8.69
CA SER A 88 6.91 12.45 -7.81
C SER A 88 7.11 11.70 -6.49
N LEU A 89 6.11 10.93 -6.05
CA LEU A 89 6.11 10.16 -4.80
C LEU A 89 6.42 8.69 -5.06
N PHE A 90 5.66 8.03 -5.92
CA PHE A 90 5.74 6.58 -6.15
C PHE A 90 6.77 6.23 -7.22
N LYS A 91 8.04 6.49 -6.90
CA LYS A 91 9.17 6.26 -7.79
C LYS A 91 9.68 4.83 -7.64
N GLY A 92 9.41 3.98 -8.61
CA GLY A 92 10.10 2.71 -8.78
C GLY A 92 11.24 2.82 -9.81
N ARG A 93 11.78 1.68 -10.23
CA ARG A 93 12.74 1.58 -11.33
C ARG A 93 12.20 2.32 -12.57
N PRO A 94 13.04 3.11 -13.25
CA PRO A 94 12.59 3.90 -14.39
C PRO A 94 12.41 3.07 -15.67
N ASP A 95 13.09 1.92 -15.78
CA ASP A 95 13.17 1.08 -16.96
C ASP A 95 12.08 0.01 -17.04
N VAL A 96 11.52 -0.39 -15.89
CA VAL A 96 10.58 -1.49 -15.80
C VAL A 96 9.55 -1.29 -14.70
N HIS A 97 8.31 -1.70 -14.97
CA HIS A 97 7.27 -1.88 -13.96
C HIS A 97 6.69 -3.30 -14.08
N ALA A 98 5.94 -3.74 -13.07
CA ALA A 98 5.19 -4.97 -13.15
C ALA A 98 3.75 -4.69 -13.54
N HIS A 99 3.13 -5.51 -14.39
CA HIS A 99 1.68 -5.51 -14.55
C HIS A 99 1.06 -6.75 -13.92
N GLY A 100 -0.20 -6.60 -13.48
CA GLY A 100 -0.95 -7.69 -12.88
C GLY A 100 -1.51 -8.66 -13.90
N PHE A 101 -1.85 -9.84 -13.44
CA PHE A 101 -2.68 -10.80 -14.17
C PHE A 101 -3.50 -11.62 -13.19
N ARG A 102 -4.66 -12.14 -13.65
CA ARG A 102 -5.52 -12.99 -12.84
C ARG A 102 -4.91 -14.39 -12.72
N ARG A 103 -4.63 -14.82 -11.49
CA ARG A 103 -4.21 -16.19 -11.18
C ARG A 103 -5.39 -17.16 -11.24
N LYS A 104 -5.12 -18.46 -11.29
CA LYS A 104 -6.15 -19.53 -11.32
C LYS A 104 -6.99 -19.54 -10.04
N ASP A 105 -6.39 -19.22 -8.90
CA ASP A 105 -7.06 -19.09 -7.59
C ASP A 105 -7.88 -17.79 -7.44
N GLY A 106 -7.94 -16.96 -8.48
CA GLY A 106 -8.64 -15.66 -8.47
C GLY A 106 -7.81 -14.49 -7.93
N GLY A 107 -6.64 -14.76 -7.35
CA GLY A 107 -5.69 -13.74 -6.88
C GLY A 107 -5.03 -12.99 -8.03
N ILE A 108 -4.19 -12.01 -7.69
CA ILE A 108 -3.40 -11.24 -8.65
C ILE A 108 -1.95 -11.71 -8.58
N GLY A 109 -1.43 -12.15 -9.70
CA GLY A 109 0.00 -12.33 -9.93
C GLY A 109 0.59 -11.10 -10.61
N TYR A 110 1.92 -10.97 -10.56
CA TYR A 110 2.64 -9.88 -11.22
C TYR A 110 3.75 -10.44 -12.09
N VAL A 111 3.95 -9.81 -13.24
CA VAL A 111 5.07 -10.06 -14.15
C VAL A 111 5.66 -8.75 -14.63
N PRO A 112 6.97 -8.69 -14.98
CA PRO A 112 7.55 -7.51 -15.59
C PRO A 112 6.82 -7.17 -16.90
N ALA A 113 6.48 -5.90 -17.07
CA ALA A 113 5.91 -5.42 -18.33
C ALA A 113 6.98 -5.51 -19.43
N CYS A 114 6.68 -6.23 -20.50
CA CYS A 114 7.61 -6.51 -21.58
C CYS A 114 6.88 -6.39 -22.93
N GLU A 115 7.45 -5.63 -23.85
CA GLU A 115 6.88 -5.48 -25.21
C GLU A 115 6.85 -6.80 -25.97
N ASN A 116 7.73 -7.75 -25.63
CA ASN A 116 7.79 -9.07 -26.24
C ASN A 116 6.92 -10.11 -25.55
N GLU A 117 6.16 -9.73 -24.52
CA GLU A 117 5.34 -10.66 -23.76
C GLU A 117 4.37 -11.44 -24.67
N TRP A 118 4.43 -12.78 -24.57
CA TRP A 118 3.59 -13.72 -25.33
C TRP A 118 3.72 -13.63 -26.86
N LYS A 119 4.71 -12.93 -27.42
CA LYS A 119 4.98 -12.97 -28.88
C LYS A 119 5.56 -14.32 -29.28
N ARG A 120 4.86 -15.03 -30.16
CA ARG A 120 5.32 -16.32 -30.71
C ARG A 120 6.67 -16.15 -31.43
N GLY A 121 7.59 -17.09 -31.23
CA GLY A 121 8.93 -17.08 -31.81
C GLY A 121 9.88 -16.04 -31.17
N VAL A 122 9.42 -15.22 -30.22
CA VAL A 122 10.22 -14.22 -29.51
C VAL A 122 10.23 -14.49 -28.01
N CYS A 123 9.07 -14.58 -27.38
CA CYS A 123 8.95 -14.79 -25.94
C CYS A 123 9.07 -16.27 -25.57
N PRO A 124 10.12 -16.69 -24.83
CA PRO A 124 10.28 -18.10 -24.46
C PRO A 124 9.15 -18.65 -23.58
N ARG A 125 8.39 -17.78 -22.91
CA ARG A 125 7.24 -18.18 -22.08
C ARG A 125 6.09 -18.76 -22.89
N VAL A 126 6.05 -18.53 -24.19
CA VAL A 126 5.06 -19.14 -25.10
C VAL A 126 5.24 -20.67 -25.13
N GLU A 127 6.49 -21.14 -25.06
CA GLU A 127 6.85 -22.56 -25.07
C GLU A 127 6.93 -23.12 -23.65
N ASN A 128 7.50 -22.34 -22.71
CA ASN A 128 7.64 -22.70 -21.30
C ASN A 128 7.24 -21.51 -20.41
N ALA A 129 6.03 -21.54 -19.88
CA ALA A 129 5.47 -20.50 -19.03
C ALA A 129 6.29 -20.20 -17.74
N HIS A 130 7.13 -21.13 -17.31
CA HIS A 130 8.01 -20.99 -16.14
C HIS A 130 9.34 -20.29 -16.44
N THR A 131 9.60 -19.91 -17.70
CA THR A 131 10.83 -19.18 -18.04
C THR A 131 10.88 -17.87 -17.27
N LYS A 132 11.99 -17.65 -16.55
CA LYS A 132 12.21 -16.43 -15.77
C LYS A 132 12.49 -15.25 -16.72
N CYS A 133 11.69 -14.20 -16.62
CA CYS A 133 11.88 -12.98 -17.43
C CYS A 133 13.21 -12.28 -17.14
N SER A 134 13.72 -12.37 -15.92
CA SER A 134 15.02 -11.80 -15.52
C SER A 134 16.22 -12.42 -16.27
N LEU A 135 16.08 -13.67 -16.77
CA LEU A 135 17.13 -14.39 -17.49
C LEU A 135 16.84 -14.49 -18.99
N CYS A 136 15.83 -13.77 -19.48
CA CYS A 136 15.44 -13.81 -20.89
C CYS A 136 16.34 -12.91 -21.73
N GLU A 137 17.04 -13.46 -22.73
CA GLU A 137 17.87 -12.70 -23.65
C GLU A 137 17.08 -11.79 -24.62
N LYS A 138 15.76 -11.98 -24.67
CA LYS A 138 14.84 -11.23 -25.54
C LYS A 138 13.95 -10.26 -24.76
N GLN A 139 14.44 -9.79 -23.61
CA GLN A 139 13.73 -8.80 -22.80
C GLN A 139 13.61 -7.48 -23.58
N ALA A 140 12.42 -6.88 -23.49
CA ALA A 140 12.14 -5.53 -23.95
C ALA A 140 11.21 -4.90 -22.91
N PHE A 141 11.77 -4.60 -21.72
CA PHE A 141 10.98 -4.09 -20.62
C PHE A 141 10.41 -2.70 -20.94
N ALA A 142 9.23 -2.45 -20.42
CA ALA A 142 8.52 -1.21 -20.66
C ALA A 142 8.54 -0.32 -19.41
N PRO A 143 8.93 0.94 -19.54
CA PRO A 143 8.81 1.91 -18.45
C PRO A 143 7.35 2.16 -18.11
N LEU A 144 7.11 2.67 -16.89
CA LEU A 144 5.78 3.06 -16.46
C LEU A 144 5.30 4.28 -17.27
N THR A 145 4.17 4.15 -17.98
CA THR A 145 3.58 5.22 -18.77
C THR A 145 2.41 5.90 -18.05
N ASP A 146 2.03 7.11 -18.47
CA ASP A 146 0.85 7.79 -17.95
C ASP A 146 -0.44 7.03 -18.27
N SER A 147 -0.50 6.37 -19.43
CA SER A 147 -1.64 5.52 -19.81
C SER A 147 -1.79 4.32 -18.88
N THR A 148 -0.69 3.72 -18.42
CA THR A 148 -0.69 2.63 -17.43
C THR A 148 -1.24 3.15 -16.09
N ILE A 149 -0.77 4.31 -15.63
CA ILE A 149 -1.25 4.94 -14.38
C ILE A 149 -2.75 5.26 -14.48
N ILE A 150 -3.20 5.85 -15.59
CA ILE A 150 -4.62 6.16 -15.80
C ILE A 150 -5.47 4.88 -15.79
N SER A 151 -5.00 3.82 -16.44
CA SER A 151 -5.71 2.53 -16.47
C SER A 151 -5.84 1.94 -15.08
N HIS A 152 -4.78 2.02 -14.27
CA HIS A 152 -4.77 1.58 -12.87
C HIS A 152 -5.79 2.36 -12.01
N PHE A 153 -5.82 3.70 -12.17
CA PHE A 153 -6.79 4.54 -11.45
C PHE A 153 -8.24 4.27 -11.89
N LYS A 154 -8.46 3.84 -13.13
CA LYS A 154 -9.77 3.42 -13.60
C LYS A 154 -10.18 2.05 -13.04
N GLY A 155 -9.27 1.09 -13.00
CA GLY A 155 -9.49 -0.24 -12.45
C GLY A 155 -10.65 -0.98 -13.11
N LEU A 156 -10.67 -1.08 -14.44
CA LEU A 156 -11.79 -1.62 -15.22
C LEU A 156 -11.51 -3.00 -15.84
N ASP A 157 -10.25 -3.44 -15.87
CA ASP A 157 -9.88 -4.72 -16.47
C ASP A 157 -10.11 -5.89 -15.49
N ASP A 158 -11.01 -6.80 -15.85
CA ASP A 158 -11.34 -7.98 -15.05
C ASP A 158 -10.20 -9.01 -14.98
N ARG A 159 -9.21 -8.91 -15.86
CA ARG A 159 -8.01 -9.74 -15.85
C ARG A 159 -6.88 -9.12 -15.04
N PHE A 160 -7.12 -7.95 -14.43
CA PHE A 160 -6.15 -7.18 -13.63
C PHE A 160 -4.91 -6.69 -14.39
N ARG A 161 -4.94 -6.61 -15.73
CA ARG A 161 -3.82 -6.10 -16.52
C ARG A 161 -3.61 -4.60 -16.37
N ASP A 162 -4.62 -3.90 -15.88
CA ASP A 162 -4.58 -2.49 -15.48
C ASP A 162 -3.96 -2.25 -14.09
N VAL A 163 -3.70 -3.31 -13.34
CA VAL A 163 -2.99 -3.20 -12.05
C VAL A 163 -1.49 -3.21 -12.30
N PHE A 164 -0.76 -2.29 -11.68
CA PHE A 164 0.70 -2.32 -11.75
C PHE A 164 1.35 -2.34 -10.37
N GLY A 165 2.59 -2.80 -10.36
CA GLY A 165 3.47 -2.79 -9.21
C GLY A 165 4.78 -2.07 -9.53
N LEU A 166 5.41 -1.55 -8.50
CA LEU A 166 6.66 -0.83 -8.54
C LEU A 166 7.80 -1.73 -8.07
N TYR A 167 8.84 -1.86 -8.87
CA TYR A 167 10.12 -2.36 -8.42
C TYR A 167 10.85 -1.20 -7.73
N VAL A 168 10.95 -1.24 -6.42
CA VAL A 168 11.42 -0.08 -5.63
C VAL A 168 12.93 0.01 -5.50
N LEU A 169 13.65 -1.05 -5.82
CA LEU A 169 15.11 -1.13 -5.76
C LEU A 169 15.70 -0.84 -7.14
N ASN A 170 16.49 0.23 -7.25
CA ASN A 170 17.19 0.62 -8.46
C ASN A 170 18.42 -0.28 -8.70
N GLU A 171 18.94 -0.31 -9.94
CA GLU A 171 20.11 -1.13 -10.32
C GLU A 171 21.38 -0.78 -9.53
N ASP A 172 21.51 0.48 -9.13
CA ASP A 172 22.61 0.98 -8.29
C ASP A 172 22.39 0.71 -6.80
N SER A 173 21.45 -0.14 -6.44
CA SER A 173 21.09 -0.47 -5.06
C SER A 173 20.58 0.73 -4.23
N THR A 174 20.02 1.74 -4.89
CA THR A 174 19.31 2.85 -4.24
C THR A 174 17.80 2.67 -4.28
N THR A 175 17.09 3.44 -3.46
CA THR A 175 15.63 3.51 -3.46
C THR A 175 15.16 4.92 -3.16
N SER A 176 14.02 5.30 -3.75
CA SER A 176 13.31 6.55 -3.42
C SER A 176 12.19 6.34 -2.39
N LEU A 177 11.93 5.10 -1.99
CA LEU A 177 10.82 4.70 -1.13
C LEU A 177 11.28 3.71 -0.07
N LEU A 178 10.64 3.78 1.10
CA LEU A 178 10.53 2.64 2.01
C LEU A 178 9.05 2.34 2.20
N VAL A 179 8.67 1.07 2.10
CA VAL A 179 7.31 0.62 2.37
C VAL A 179 7.35 -0.54 3.34
N MET A 180 6.58 -0.45 4.41
CA MET A 180 6.37 -1.55 5.34
C MET A 180 5.01 -2.18 5.05
N ASP A 181 4.96 -3.49 4.87
CA ASP A 181 3.77 -4.26 4.53
C ASP A 181 3.26 -4.97 5.77
N PHE A 182 1.99 -4.78 6.08
CA PHE A 182 1.29 -5.41 7.19
C PHE A 182 0.06 -6.09 6.63
N ASP A 183 0.06 -7.41 6.67
CA ASP A 183 -1.03 -8.27 6.18
C ASP A 183 -1.71 -8.98 7.34
N GLU A 184 -3.04 -9.00 7.32
CA GLU A 184 -3.90 -9.71 8.28
C GLU A 184 -3.72 -9.25 9.76
N GLY A 185 -4.28 -10.00 10.71
CA GLY A 185 -4.12 -9.75 12.13
C GLY A 185 -4.52 -8.34 12.59
N GLU A 186 -3.86 -7.85 13.63
CA GLU A 186 -4.10 -6.53 14.24
C GLU A 186 -3.24 -5.43 13.58
N TRP A 187 -3.22 -5.39 12.23
CA TRP A 187 -2.45 -4.40 11.47
C TRP A 187 -2.74 -2.94 11.89
N GLN A 188 -3.95 -2.67 12.37
CA GLN A 188 -4.37 -1.33 12.79
C GLN A 188 -3.53 -0.81 13.95
N ASP A 189 -3.27 -1.65 14.93
CA ASP A 189 -2.52 -1.28 16.12
C ASP A 189 -1.01 -1.20 15.81
N ALA A 190 -0.51 -2.12 14.98
CA ALA A 190 0.85 -2.06 14.47
C ALA A 190 1.09 -0.77 13.65
N ALA A 191 0.14 -0.40 12.78
CA ALA A 191 0.23 0.84 12.01
C ALA A 191 0.22 2.09 12.90
N ARG A 192 -0.59 2.11 13.95
CA ARG A 192 -0.59 3.22 14.94
C ARG A 192 0.75 3.31 15.67
N ALA A 193 1.29 2.16 16.11
CA ALA A 193 2.57 2.13 16.81
C ALA A 193 3.73 2.65 15.95
N VAL A 194 3.81 2.24 14.67
CA VAL A 194 4.82 2.76 13.72
C VAL A 194 4.61 4.24 13.44
N ARG A 195 3.36 4.70 13.36
CA ARG A 195 3.05 6.12 13.16
C ARG A 195 3.51 6.97 14.35
N GLU A 196 3.30 6.51 15.58
CA GLU A 196 3.78 7.20 16.79
C GLU A 196 5.32 7.18 16.88
N ALA A 197 5.98 6.06 16.56
CA ALA A 197 7.43 6.00 16.46
C ALA A 197 7.99 6.98 15.42
N ALA A 198 7.40 7.08 14.23
CA ALA A 198 7.79 8.08 13.24
C ALA A 198 7.59 9.51 13.73
N LYS A 199 6.46 9.78 14.42
CA LYS A 199 6.10 11.09 14.96
C LYS A 199 7.06 11.58 16.06
N SER A 200 7.61 10.67 16.90
CA SER A 200 8.60 11.01 17.92
C SER A 200 9.88 11.62 17.31
N HIS A 201 10.18 11.28 16.05
CA HIS A 201 11.27 11.85 15.25
C HIS A 201 10.82 13.00 14.34
N GLY A 202 9.58 13.51 14.48
CA GLY A 202 9.04 14.56 13.62
C GLY A 202 8.76 14.11 12.19
N LEU A 203 8.65 12.81 11.94
CA LEU A 203 8.44 12.23 10.62
C LEU A 203 6.98 11.84 10.38
N GLN A 204 6.59 11.88 9.11
CA GLN A 204 5.25 11.48 8.68
C GLN A 204 5.25 10.06 8.11
N ALA A 205 4.58 9.13 8.79
CA ALA A 205 4.27 7.80 8.25
C ALA A 205 2.94 7.84 7.49
N SER A 206 2.99 7.63 6.18
CA SER A 206 1.81 7.65 5.31
C SER A 206 1.19 6.26 5.23
N VAL A 207 0.10 6.02 5.96
CA VAL A 207 -0.56 4.71 6.01
C VAL A 207 -1.61 4.59 4.91
N GLU A 208 -1.47 3.58 4.06
CA GLU A 208 -2.43 3.17 3.04
C GLU A 208 -3.14 1.90 3.50
N ARG A 209 -4.46 1.88 3.48
CA ARG A 209 -5.20 0.61 3.59
C ARG A 209 -4.94 -0.21 2.33
N SER A 210 -4.51 -1.44 2.48
CA SER A 210 -4.16 -2.31 1.35
C SER A 210 -5.33 -2.54 0.39
N ARG A 211 -5.04 -3.06 -0.78
CA ARG A 211 -6.04 -3.37 -1.81
C ARG A 211 -7.09 -4.39 -1.33
N SER A 212 -6.70 -5.36 -0.52
CA SER A 212 -7.61 -6.35 0.08
C SER A 212 -8.53 -5.72 1.13
N GLY A 213 -8.03 -4.71 1.84
CA GLY A 213 -8.64 -4.10 3.02
C GLY A 213 -8.23 -4.79 4.32
N ASN A 214 -7.54 -5.93 4.25
CA ASN A 214 -7.16 -6.76 5.40
C ASN A 214 -5.75 -6.46 5.92
N GLY A 215 -5.13 -5.39 5.43
CA GLY A 215 -3.78 -4.99 5.81
C GLY A 215 -3.51 -3.54 5.45
N CYS A 216 -2.28 -3.10 5.61
CA CYS A 216 -1.85 -1.76 5.22
C CYS A 216 -0.41 -1.74 4.73
N HIS A 217 -0.10 -0.71 3.96
CA HIS A 217 1.26 -0.34 3.63
C HIS A 217 1.58 0.98 4.32
N ILE A 218 2.75 1.09 4.94
CA ILE A 218 3.24 2.35 5.52
C ILE A 218 4.37 2.86 4.64
N TRP A 219 4.14 4.03 4.05
CA TRP A 219 5.01 4.63 3.03
C TRP A 219 5.84 5.76 3.62
N PHE A 220 7.14 5.73 3.30
CA PHE A 220 8.08 6.84 3.49
C PHE A 220 8.70 7.18 2.13
N PHE A 221 8.78 8.46 1.81
CA PHE A 221 9.26 8.97 0.53
C PHE A 221 10.54 9.76 0.77
N PHE A 222 11.63 9.38 0.13
CA PHE A 222 12.89 10.10 0.24
C PHE A 222 12.94 11.29 -0.73
N GLU A 223 13.59 12.37 -0.34
CA GLU A 223 13.81 13.55 -1.19
C GLU A 223 14.65 13.19 -2.42
N CYS A 224 15.75 12.50 -2.16
CA CYS A 224 16.65 11.92 -3.16
C CYS A 224 16.75 10.39 -2.94
N PRO A 225 17.14 9.60 -3.95
CA PRO A 225 17.42 8.19 -3.75
C PRO A 225 18.49 7.99 -2.68
N VAL A 226 18.25 7.08 -1.74
CA VAL A 226 19.18 6.67 -0.69
C VAL A 226 19.59 5.22 -0.89
N SER A 227 20.70 4.78 -0.25
CA SER A 227 21.04 3.36 -0.30
C SER A 227 19.94 2.50 0.29
N ALA A 228 19.64 1.37 -0.36
CA ALA A 228 18.63 0.43 0.15
C ALA A 228 18.98 -0.05 1.57
N LYS A 229 20.26 -0.14 1.90
CA LYS A 229 20.71 -0.46 3.26
C LYS A 229 20.21 0.60 4.25
N LEU A 230 20.42 1.88 4.00
CA LEU A 230 19.95 2.95 4.88
C LEU A 230 18.45 2.94 5.03
N ALA A 231 17.72 2.79 3.93
CA ALA A 231 16.26 2.71 3.97
C ALA A 231 15.76 1.55 4.85
N ARG A 232 16.42 0.39 4.77
CA ARG A 232 16.08 -0.79 5.58
C ARG A 232 16.46 -0.60 7.05
N ASP A 233 17.65 -0.06 7.32
CA ASP A 233 18.09 0.23 8.69
C ASP A 233 17.14 1.21 9.37
N PHE A 234 16.71 2.27 8.66
CA PHE A 234 15.70 3.22 9.12
C PHE A 234 14.36 2.53 9.42
N GLY A 235 13.88 1.70 8.51
CA GLY A 235 12.64 0.96 8.73
C GLY A 235 12.72 0.01 9.92
N SER A 236 13.85 -0.66 10.09
CA SER A 236 14.09 -1.57 11.21
C SER A 236 14.16 -0.83 12.54
N ALA A 237 14.77 0.35 12.58
CA ALA A 237 14.82 1.21 13.77
C ALA A 237 13.39 1.61 14.19
N LEU A 238 12.57 2.11 13.27
CA LEU A 238 11.17 2.48 13.55
C LEU A 238 10.32 1.31 14.04
N ILE A 239 10.46 0.12 13.44
CA ILE A 239 9.73 -1.06 13.88
C ILE A 239 10.17 -1.45 15.29
N SER A 240 11.47 -1.45 15.57
CA SER A 240 12.02 -1.77 16.90
C SER A 240 11.50 -0.80 17.96
N GLU A 241 11.45 0.50 17.66
CA GLU A 241 10.90 1.51 18.55
C GLU A 241 9.39 1.30 18.79
N ALA A 242 8.63 1.07 17.72
CA ALA A 242 7.21 0.79 17.79
C ALA A 242 6.90 -0.43 18.67
N MET A 243 7.69 -1.50 18.54
CA MET A 243 7.57 -2.70 19.38
C MET A 243 7.93 -2.42 20.85
N ALA A 244 8.95 -1.60 21.11
CA ALA A 244 9.37 -1.25 22.46
C ALA A 244 8.28 -0.44 23.22
N HIS A 245 7.63 0.49 22.53
CA HIS A 245 6.57 1.34 23.10
C HIS A 245 5.22 0.64 23.20
N ALA A 246 4.88 -0.22 22.27
CA ALA A 246 3.60 -0.90 22.19
C ALA A 246 3.73 -2.39 22.58
N LYS A 247 4.19 -2.67 23.80
CA LYS A 247 4.46 -4.04 24.29
C LYS A 247 3.25 -4.99 24.25
N SER A 248 2.04 -4.45 24.23
CA SER A 248 0.79 -5.21 24.11
C SER A 248 0.36 -5.44 22.66
N VAL A 249 1.01 -4.80 21.70
CA VAL A 249 0.68 -4.92 20.28
C VAL A 249 1.52 -6.04 19.68
N GLY A 250 0.86 -7.07 19.16
CA GLY A 250 1.50 -8.09 18.34
C GLY A 250 1.92 -7.49 17.00
N PHE A 251 3.14 -7.76 16.57
CA PHE A 251 3.62 -7.40 15.23
C PHE A 251 3.54 -8.61 14.27
N ASP A 252 2.69 -9.58 14.56
CA ASP A 252 2.47 -10.77 13.72
C ASP A 252 1.91 -10.39 12.33
N ALA A 253 1.23 -9.25 12.25
CA ALA A 253 0.75 -8.69 10.98
C ALA A 253 1.86 -8.13 10.08
N TYR A 254 3.06 -7.87 10.59
CA TYR A 254 4.16 -7.40 9.76
C TYR A 254 4.66 -8.53 8.86
N ASP A 255 4.59 -8.35 7.55
CA ASP A 255 5.09 -9.33 6.59
C ASP A 255 6.52 -8.99 6.17
N ARG A 256 6.73 -7.81 5.62
CA ARG A 256 8.04 -7.41 5.09
C ARG A 256 8.15 -5.89 4.88
N MET A 257 9.34 -5.46 4.47
CA MET A 257 9.55 -4.10 3.96
C MET A 257 10.09 -4.12 2.52
N PHE A 258 9.85 -3.04 1.81
CA PHE A 258 10.35 -2.82 0.46
C PHE A 258 11.23 -1.56 0.43
N PRO A 259 12.47 -1.63 -0.07
CA PRO A 259 13.10 -2.81 -0.66
C PRO A 259 13.33 -3.93 0.38
N ALA A 260 13.08 -5.19 -0.02
CA ALA A 260 13.34 -6.34 0.85
C ALA A 260 14.83 -6.75 0.87
N GLN A 261 15.62 -6.22 -0.04
CA GLN A 261 17.03 -6.53 -0.25
C GLN A 261 17.85 -5.24 -0.27
N THR A 262 19.13 -5.31 0.08
CA THR A 262 20.07 -4.19 0.01
C THR A 262 20.74 -4.07 -1.35
N THR A 263 20.75 -5.17 -2.13
CA THR A 263 21.33 -5.24 -3.47
C THR A 263 20.42 -6.03 -4.38
N ILE A 264 20.49 -5.79 -5.68
CA ILE A 264 19.78 -6.60 -6.68
C ILE A 264 20.66 -7.79 -7.05
N PRO A 265 20.14 -9.04 -7.01
CA PRO A 265 20.82 -10.18 -7.60
C PRO A 265 20.99 -9.95 -9.11
N GLU A 266 22.06 -10.45 -9.68
CA GLU A 266 22.34 -10.35 -11.12
C GLU A 266 21.13 -10.80 -11.94
N GLY A 267 20.70 -9.95 -12.88
CA GLY A 267 19.49 -10.16 -13.69
C GLY A 267 18.16 -10.06 -12.95
N GLY A 268 18.16 -9.72 -11.66
CA GLY A 268 16.95 -9.60 -10.86
C GLY A 268 16.28 -8.22 -10.95
N PHE A 269 15.03 -8.14 -10.47
CA PHE A 269 14.27 -6.90 -10.38
C PHE A 269 14.15 -6.40 -8.92
N GLY A 270 14.55 -7.21 -7.95
CA GLY A 270 14.16 -7.03 -6.55
C GLY A 270 12.68 -7.36 -6.32
N ASN A 271 12.20 -7.06 -5.13
CA ASN A 271 10.80 -7.23 -4.77
C ASN A 271 9.97 -6.06 -5.30
N LEU A 272 8.71 -6.34 -5.62
CA LEU A 272 7.76 -5.32 -6.05
C LEU A 272 6.67 -5.08 -4.99
N ILE A 273 6.17 -3.85 -4.92
CA ILE A 273 4.98 -3.48 -4.16
C ILE A 273 3.86 -3.06 -5.14
N ALA A 274 2.63 -3.45 -4.85
CA ALA A 274 1.48 -2.98 -5.61
C ALA A 274 1.31 -1.47 -5.45
N ALA A 275 1.07 -0.77 -6.55
CA ALA A 275 0.84 0.67 -6.50
C ALA A 275 -0.50 0.98 -5.80
N PRO A 276 -0.59 2.07 -5.01
CA PRO A 276 -1.84 2.52 -4.41
C PRO A 276 -2.78 3.11 -5.47
N PHE A 277 -4.02 3.38 -5.06
CA PHE A 277 -5.07 4.00 -5.91
C PHE A 277 -5.61 3.10 -7.02
N GLN A 278 -5.54 1.78 -6.84
CA GLN A 278 -6.19 0.86 -7.77
C GLN A 278 -7.71 1.10 -7.77
N GLY A 279 -8.27 1.55 -8.89
CA GLY A 279 -9.62 2.09 -8.96
C GLY A 279 -10.72 1.14 -8.54
N ARG A 280 -10.60 -0.17 -8.80
CA ARG A 280 -11.56 -1.18 -8.32
C ARG A 280 -11.55 -1.31 -6.79
N ALA A 281 -10.38 -1.25 -6.17
CA ALA A 281 -10.24 -1.29 -4.73
C ALA A 281 -10.72 0.01 -4.08
N GLN A 282 -10.40 1.17 -4.70
CA GLN A 282 -10.88 2.47 -4.22
C GLN A 282 -12.41 2.55 -4.13
N ARG A 283 -13.12 1.96 -5.09
CA ARG A 283 -14.60 1.90 -5.05
C ARG A 283 -15.14 1.13 -3.84
N ARG A 284 -14.29 0.33 -3.18
CA ARG A 284 -14.61 -0.41 -1.95
C ARG A 284 -14.00 0.21 -0.69
N GLY A 285 -13.39 1.40 -0.81
CA GLY A 285 -12.73 2.08 0.30
C GLY A 285 -11.34 1.55 0.64
N ASN A 286 -10.74 0.76 -0.25
CA ASN A 286 -9.40 0.17 -0.12
C ASN A 286 -8.42 0.83 -1.10
N SER A 287 -7.11 0.54 -0.98
CA SER A 287 -6.04 1.17 -1.75
C SER A 287 -6.10 2.71 -1.64
N VAL A 288 -6.27 3.17 -0.41
CA VAL A 288 -6.44 4.59 -0.04
C VAL A 288 -5.66 4.92 1.22
N PHE A 289 -5.13 6.13 1.29
CA PHE A 289 -4.47 6.63 2.50
C PHE A 289 -5.50 6.95 3.58
N VAL A 290 -5.12 6.71 4.82
CA VAL A 290 -5.99 6.81 5.98
C VAL A 290 -5.40 7.73 7.05
N ASP A 291 -6.30 8.40 7.81
CA ASP A 291 -5.96 9.28 8.92
C ASP A 291 -5.53 8.51 10.18
N GLU A 292 -5.31 9.21 11.29
CA GLU A 292 -4.93 8.60 12.58
C GLU A 292 -6.00 7.65 13.13
N GLN A 293 -7.26 7.85 12.77
CA GLN A 293 -8.37 6.95 13.12
C GLN A 293 -8.61 5.86 12.07
N LEU A 294 -7.66 5.70 11.12
CA LEU A 294 -7.73 4.74 10.01
C LEU A 294 -8.92 4.93 9.08
N ARG A 295 -9.45 6.15 8.99
CA ARG A 295 -10.50 6.52 8.03
C ARG A 295 -9.83 7.06 6.75
N PRO A 296 -10.36 6.77 5.57
CA PRO A 296 -9.83 7.34 4.33
C PRO A 296 -9.81 8.87 4.39
N TYR A 297 -8.68 9.48 4.02
CA TYR A 297 -8.64 10.93 3.85
C TYR A 297 -9.71 11.37 2.86
N PRO A 298 -10.43 12.43 3.16
CA PRO A 298 -11.49 12.95 2.29
C PRO A 298 -11.01 13.26 0.88
N ASP A 299 -9.89 13.96 0.76
CA ASP A 299 -9.22 14.21 -0.51
C ASP A 299 -7.83 13.58 -0.48
N GLN A 300 -7.71 12.45 -1.16
CA GLN A 300 -6.48 11.67 -1.25
C GLN A 300 -5.34 12.44 -1.92
N TRP A 301 -5.67 13.28 -2.90
CA TRP A 301 -4.70 14.06 -3.64
C TRP A 301 -4.18 15.25 -2.83
N LEU A 302 -5.08 15.91 -2.09
CA LEU A 302 -4.70 16.96 -1.15
C LEU A 302 -3.81 16.41 -0.04
N PHE A 303 -4.10 15.22 0.46
CA PHE A 303 -3.23 14.52 1.41
C PHE A 303 -1.85 14.30 0.80
N LEU A 304 -1.76 13.66 -0.37
CA LEU A 304 -0.49 13.39 -1.04
C LEU A 304 0.32 14.65 -1.36
N SER A 305 -0.36 15.75 -1.70
CA SER A 305 0.30 17.04 -1.94
C SER A 305 0.99 17.63 -0.71
N LYS A 306 0.60 17.18 0.49
CA LYS A 306 1.13 17.63 1.77
C LYS A 306 2.11 16.64 2.40
N VAL A 307 2.32 15.49 1.76
CA VAL A 307 3.26 14.48 2.26
C VAL A 307 4.67 15.04 2.24
N GLY A 308 5.29 15.09 3.41
CA GLY A 308 6.69 15.43 3.57
C GLY A 308 7.59 14.32 3.02
N LYS A 309 8.67 14.71 2.37
CA LYS A 309 9.73 13.79 1.99
C LYS A 309 10.82 13.78 3.06
N LEU A 310 11.42 12.62 3.25
CA LEU A 310 12.46 12.35 4.23
C LEU A 310 13.83 12.63 3.60
N SER A 311 14.64 13.46 4.25
CA SER A 311 16.03 13.63 3.84
C SER A 311 16.90 12.43 4.29
N GLU A 312 18.03 12.25 3.64
CA GLU A 312 18.99 11.19 4.02
C GLU A 312 19.49 11.41 5.45
N GLU A 313 19.75 12.64 5.83
CA GLU A 313 20.25 13.02 7.16
C GLU A 313 19.21 12.69 8.25
N ALA A 314 17.93 12.95 8.00
CA ALA A 314 16.87 12.61 8.94
C ALA A 314 16.72 11.09 9.11
N ALA A 315 16.86 10.33 8.02
CA ALA A 315 16.86 8.86 8.10
C ALA A 315 18.06 8.35 8.90
N ARG A 316 19.27 8.89 8.67
CA ARG A 316 20.48 8.56 9.43
C ARG A 316 20.33 8.89 10.91
N ALA A 317 19.79 10.05 11.25
CA ALA A 317 19.56 10.45 12.64
C ALA A 317 18.71 9.44 13.41
N VAL A 318 17.66 8.87 12.77
CA VAL A 318 16.85 7.81 13.37
C VAL A 318 17.69 6.54 13.57
N VAL A 319 18.44 6.12 12.57
CA VAL A 319 19.33 4.94 12.68
C VAL A 319 20.36 5.12 13.80
N ASP A 320 21.01 6.27 13.84
CA ASP A 320 22.08 6.57 14.82
C ASP A 320 21.53 6.63 16.26
N SER A 321 20.29 7.11 16.45
CA SER A 321 19.62 7.11 17.76
C SER A 321 19.40 5.71 18.32
N HIS A 322 19.40 4.68 17.47
CA HIS A 322 19.25 3.27 17.83
C HIS A 322 20.58 2.48 17.81
N ALA A 323 21.71 3.11 17.46
CA ALA A 323 23.00 2.44 17.31
C ALA A 323 23.61 1.86 18.61
N GLY A 324 22.99 2.10 19.76
CA GLY A 324 23.38 1.54 21.06
C GLY A 324 22.42 0.49 21.62
N ALA A 325 21.23 0.33 21.05
CA ALA A 325 20.35 -0.76 21.39
C ALA A 325 20.82 -2.03 20.66
N PRO A 326 20.81 -3.23 21.28
CA PRO A 326 20.98 -4.45 20.55
C PRO A 326 19.84 -4.52 19.54
N LEU A 327 20.07 -4.02 18.36
CA LEU A 327 19.32 -4.41 17.16
C LEU A 327 19.48 -5.93 17.13
N GLY A 328 18.51 -6.65 17.69
CA GLY A 328 18.45 -8.09 17.52
C GLY A 328 18.66 -8.28 16.03
N SER A 329 19.66 -9.06 15.66
CA SER A 329 20.23 -9.12 14.31
C SER A 329 19.14 -9.28 13.24
N LEU A 330 18.57 -8.14 12.80
CA LEU A 330 17.62 -8.02 11.71
C LEU A 330 18.30 -8.21 10.36
N GLN A 331 19.50 -8.81 10.37
CA GLN A 331 20.34 -9.03 9.20
C GLN A 331 20.05 -10.36 8.51
N ASP A 332 18.85 -10.87 8.61
CA ASP A 332 18.46 -11.95 7.73
C ASP A 332 18.06 -11.37 6.36
N GLU A 333 18.63 -11.94 5.33
CA GLU A 333 18.30 -11.66 3.93
C GLU A 333 16.80 -11.80 3.60
N HIS A 334 16.00 -12.27 4.54
CA HIS A 334 14.55 -12.46 4.47
C HIS A 334 13.71 -11.46 5.30
N GLY A 335 14.33 -10.56 6.03
CA GLY A 335 13.68 -9.34 6.55
C GLY A 335 12.58 -9.50 7.60
N VAL A 336 12.54 -10.61 8.35
CA VAL A 336 11.50 -10.85 9.37
C VAL A 336 12.12 -11.04 10.75
N PRO A 337 12.08 -10.02 11.62
CA PRO A 337 12.80 -10.01 12.91
C PRO A 337 12.37 -11.08 13.92
N TRP A 338 11.17 -11.57 13.82
CA TRP A 338 10.52 -12.45 14.82
C TRP A 338 10.11 -13.82 14.29
N LYS A 339 10.18 -14.09 13.00
CA LYS A 339 10.09 -15.46 12.52
C LYS A 339 11.43 -16.11 12.82
N GLY A 340 11.52 -16.78 13.99
CA GLY A 340 12.70 -17.52 14.39
C GLY A 340 13.21 -18.32 13.21
N ARG A 341 14.52 -18.30 12.97
CA ARG A 341 15.19 -19.03 11.91
C ARG A 341 14.75 -20.50 11.93
N ALA A 342 13.96 -20.90 10.97
CA ALA A 342 14.12 -22.25 10.48
C ALA A 342 15.45 -22.27 9.74
N GLU A 343 16.51 -22.76 10.36
CA GLU A 343 17.87 -22.80 9.78
C GLU A 343 17.98 -23.61 8.47
N LYS A 344 16.90 -24.29 8.10
CA LYS A 344 16.69 -24.94 6.79
C LYS A 344 15.20 -24.87 6.46
N PRO A 345 14.82 -24.73 5.19
CA PRO A 345 13.45 -25.01 4.80
C PRO A 345 13.12 -26.41 5.29
N LEU A 346 12.16 -26.50 6.19
CA LEU A 346 11.72 -27.76 6.74
C LEU A 346 11.22 -28.59 5.56
N SER A 347 11.90 -29.69 5.25
CA SER A 347 11.45 -30.60 4.20
C SER A 347 10.21 -31.35 4.71
N ARG A 348 9.33 -31.75 3.81
CA ARG A 348 8.14 -32.54 4.14
C ARG A 348 8.48 -33.78 4.98
N GLU A 349 9.67 -34.33 4.81
CA GLU A 349 10.20 -35.46 5.54
C GLU A 349 10.61 -35.16 6.98
N SER A 350 10.83 -33.87 7.32
CA SER A 350 11.14 -33.42 8.68
C SER A 350 9.91 -33.42 9.58
N PHE A 351 8.73 -33.68 9.06
CA PHE A 351 7.44 -33.54 9.75
C PHE A 351 6.64 -34.83 9.82
N THR A 352 7.31 -35.95 10.06
CA THR A 352 6.59 -37.20 10.35
C THR A 352 5.74 -36.99 11.61
N GLY A 353 4.42 -37.08 11.46
CA GLY A 353 3.45 -36.81 12.54
C GLY A 353 2.82 -35.40 12.55
N PHE A 354 3.14 -34.56 11.60
CA PHE A 354 2.53 -33.25 11.43
C PHE A 354 1.38 -33.27 10.43
N LEU A 355 0.66 -32.16 10.44
CA LEU A 355 -0.44 -31.94 9.54
C LEU A 355 -0.02 -32.03 8.09
N ASP A 356 -0.79 -32.73 7.30
CA ASP A 356 -0.64 -32.69 5.86
C ASP A 356 -0.88 -31.27 5.37
N ILE A 357 0.12 -30.73 4.71
CA ILE A 357 0.07 -29.39 4.18
C ILE A 357 -0.31 -29.45 2.73
N VAL A 358 -1.39 -28.78 2.46
CA VAL A 358 -1.98 -28.83 1.15
C VAL A 358 -1.28 -27.89 0.17
N GLU A 359 -0.55 -26.86 0.62
CA GLU A 359 0.18 -25.95 -0.27
C GLU A 359 1.28 -25.12 0.42
N SER A 360 2.21 -24.58 -0.39
CA SER A 360 3.51 -24.02 -0.08
C SER A 360 3.56 -22.75 0.79
N ASP A 361 2.42 -22.19 1.16
CA ASP A 361 2.34 -20.94 1.91
C ASP A 361 1.82 -21.12 3.35
N MET A 362 1.71 -22.37 3.81
CA MET A 362 1.24 -22.67 5.15
C MET A 362 2.39 -22.75 6.15
N ILE A 363 2.21 -22.16 7.32
CA ILE A 363 3.13 -22.31 8.44
C ILE A 363 2.95 -23.69 9.04
N TYR A 364 4.04 -24.45 9.11
CA TYR A 364 4.05 -25.77 9.73
C TYR A 364 4.13 -25.64 11.25
N VAL A 365 3.07 -26.04 11.93
CA VAL A 365 3.06 -26.12 13.39
C VAL A 365 3.06 -27.61 13.78
N PRO A 366 4.03 -28.06 14.59
CA PRO A 366 4.03 -29.42 15.09
C PRO A 366 2.76 -29.72 15.88
N GLU A 367 2.16 -30.90 15.67
CA GLU A 367 0.97 -31.32 16.42
C GLU A 367 1.23 -31.28 17.95
N SER A 368 2.46 -31.53 18.38
CA SER A 368 2.89 -31.41 19.77
C SER A 368 2.90 -29.98 20.33
N ALA A 369 2.90 -28.97 19.46
CA ALA A 369 2.83 -27.56 19.83
C ALA A 369 1.40 -27.00 19.81
N LEU A 370 0.42 -27.78 19.36
CA LEU A 370 -0.99 -27.41 19.32
C LEU A 370 -1.70 -27.88 20.60
N SER A 371 -2.63 -27.06 21.12
CA SER A 371 -3.59 -27.55 22.09
C SER A 371 -4.46 -28.64 21.47
N ALA A 372 -5.00 -29.55 22.27
CA ALA A 372 -5.88 -30.62 21.77
C ALA A 372 -7.08 -30.11 20.97
N GLU A 373 -7.59 -28.91 21.30
CA GLU A 373 -8.67 -28.24 20.58
C GLU A 373 -8.22 -27.72 19.21
N ALA A 374 -7.02 -27.10 19.15
CA ALA A 374 -6.44 -26.61 17.92
C ALA A 374 -6.10 -27.75 16.95
N ALA A 375 -5.49 -28.82 17.45
CA ALA A 375 -5.20 -30.03 16.66
C ALA A 375 -6.47 -30.66 16.07
N ASN A 376 -7.55 -30.72 16.82
CA ASN A 376 -8.85 -31.22 16.36
C ASN A 376 -9.55 -30.28 15.36
N ALA A 377 -9.35 -28.96 15.50
CA ALA A 377 -9.87 -27.99 14.55
C ALA A 377 -9.17 -28.10 13.19
N VAL A 378 -7.84 -28.26 13.21
CA VAL A 378 -7.04 -28.44 12.00
C VAL A 378 -7.37 -29.77 11.30
N LYS A 379 -7.54 -30.86 12.04
CA LYS A 379 -7.97 -32.16 11.47
C LYS A 379 -9.36 -32.06 10.81
N ARG A 380 -10.27 -31.27 11.38
CA ARG A 380 -11.60 -31.01 10.77
C ARG A 380 -11.50 -30.19 9.52
N ALA A 381 -10.64 -29.15 9.50
CA ALA A 381 -10.43 -28.31 8.32
C ALA A 381 -9.80 -29.10 7.16
N ALA A 382 -8.82 -29.97 7.44
CA ALA A 382 -8.20 -30.84 6.45
C ALA A 382 -9.19 -31.87 5.86
N ALA A 383 -10.17 -32.34 6.63
CA ALA A 383 -11.21 -33.26 6.16
C ALA A 383 -12.25 -32.58 5.24
N PHE A 384 -12.35 -31.24 5.24
CA PHE A 384 -13.22 -30.49 4.35
C PHE A 384 -12.52 -30.04 3.04
N ALA A 385 -11.19 -30.16 2.98
CA ALA A 385 -10.39 -29.78 1.83
C ALA A 385 -10.08 -30.93 0.84
N ASN A 386 -10.50 -32.14 1.18
CA ASN A 386 -10.54 -33.33 0.33
C ASN A 386 -11.98 -33.64 -0.06
#